data_ff591a7f036443d6b8538257df1273a6
#
_entry.id   ff591a7f036443d6b8538257df1273a6
#
_cell.length_a   1.000
_cell.length_b   1.000
_cell.length_c   1.000
_cell.angle_alpha   90.00
_cell.angle_beta   90.00
_cell.angle_gamma   90.00
#
_symmetry.space_group_name_H-M   'P 1'
#
loop_
_entity.id
_entity.type
_entity.pdbx_description
1 polymer ?
#
loop_
_entity_poly.entity_id
_entity_poly.type
_entity_poly.pdbx_seq_one_letter_code
_entity_poly.pdbx_strand_id
1 'polypeptide(L)'
;MQRTSGHYQYVKELSLDCDNDTILAKVHQIGAACHTGSYSCFFKDLAKTEYNDVNPMTILQEDMETILERKKNPKEGSYTNYLFDKGIDKILKKCGEEASEIIIAAKNPDAEELKYEIADFLYHMMVLMAECGLSWDDVTKELANRR
;
A
#
# COMPACT_ATOMS: atom_id res chain seq x y z
N MET A 1 -17.01 30.55 -27.76
CA MET A 1 -16.96 29.07 -27.85
C MET A 1 -16.35 28.72 -29.19
N GLN A 2 -15.09 28.26 -29.25
CA GLN A 2 -14.43 27.89 -30.50
C GLN A 2 -14.80 26.44 -30.85
N ARG A 3 -15.52 26.27 -31.95
CA ARG A 3 -15.84 24.93 -32.50
C ARG A 3 -14.61 24.38 -33.22
N THR A 4 -13.85 23.50 -32.61
CA THR A 4 -12.70 22.91 -33.26
C THR A 4 -12.95 21.52 -33.86
N SER A 5 -13.93 20.76 -33.36
CA SER A 5 -14.19 19.38 -33.81
C SER A 5 -15.65 19.14 -34.27
N GLY A 6 -16.58 20.06 -34.06
CA GLY A 6 -17.99 19.83 -34.32
C GLY A 6 -18.70 18.92 -33.33
N HIS A 7 -18.00 18.42 -32.31
CA HIS A 7 -18.55 17.58 -31.26
C HIS A 7 -18.83 18.35 -29.97
N TYR A 8 -19.83 17.89 -29.21
CA TYR A 8 -20.29 18.57 -28.01
C TYR A 8 -19.85 17.88 -26.75
N GLN A 9 -19.54 18.69 -25.74
CA GLN A 9 -19.32 18.24 -24.38
C GLN A 9 -20.38 18.91 -23.48
N TYR A 10 -21.19 18.08 -22.84
CA TYR A 10 -22.22 18.54 -21.91
C TYR A 10 -21.69 18.49 -20.50
N VAL A 11 -21.67 19.61 -19.82
CA VAL A 11 -21.19 19.68 -18.43
C VAL A 11 -22.19 18.95 -17.53
N LYS A 12 -21.69 18.00 -16.75
CA LYS A 12 -22.45 17.24 -15.74
C LYS A 12 -22.21 17.80 -14.33
N GLU A 13 -20.99 18.23 -14.06
CA GLU A 13 -20.59 18.70 -12.75
C GLU A 13 -19.46 19.73 -12.89
N LEU A 14 -19.49 20.76 -12.07
CA LEU A 14 -18.41 21.72 -11.89
C LEU A 14 -18.04 21.75 -10.41
N SER A 15 -16.76 21.62 -10.12
CA SER A 15 -16.22 21.68 -8.75
C SER A 15 -15.07 22.67 -8.72
N LEU A 16 -14.94 23.39 -7.62
CA LEU A 16 -13.73 24.15 -7.30
C LEU A 16 -12.81 23.27 -6.46
N ASP A 17 -11.52 23.51 -6.55
CA ASP A 17 -10.54 22.94 -5.66
C ASP A 17 -10.53 23.63 -4.28
N CYS A 18 -9.63 23.22 -3.37
CA CYS A 18 -9.64 23.65 -1.97
C CYS A 18 -9.28 25.12 -1.75
N ASP A 19 -8.55 25.77 -2.66
CA ASP A 19 -8.17 27.20 -2.62
C ASP A 19 -8.94 28.05 -3.63
N ASN A 20 -9.88 27.46 -4.37
CA ASN A 20 -10.81 28.09 -5.31
C ASN A 20 -10.15 28.73 -6.54
N ASP A 21 -8.96 28.30 -6.92
CA ASP A 21 -8.25 28.81 -8.10
C ASP A 21 -8.37 27.91 -9.34
N THR A 22 -8.85 26.66 -9.19
CA THR A 22 -9.00 25.69 -10.28
C THR A 22 -10.43 25.14 -10.36
N ILE A 23 -10.96 25.05 -11.59
CA ILE A 23 -12.28 24.46 -11.87
C ILE A 23 -12.13 23.10 -12.54
N LEU A 24 -12.66 22.06 -11.89
CA LEU A 24 -12.84 20.74 -12.49
C LEU A 24 -14.21 20.62 -13.14
N ALA A 25 -14.25 20.37 -14.44
CA ALA A 25 -15.49 20.11 -15.18
C ALA A 25 -15.58 18.61 -15.54
N LYS A 26 -16.56 17.91 -14.99
CA LYS A 26 -16.94 16.57 -15.46
C LYS A 26 -17.96 16.73 -16.59
N VAL A 27 -17.68 16.13 -17.75
CA VAL A 27 -18.46 16.30 -18.96
C VAL A 27 -18.93 14.97 -19.54
N HIS A 28 -20.07 15.00 -20.22
CA HIS A 28 -20.47 13.95 -21.14
C HIS A 28 -20.05 14.36 -22.56
N GLN A 29 -19.09 13.66 -23.13
CA GLN A 29 -18.58 13.93 -24.46
C GLN A 29 -19.28 13.06 -25.50
N ILE A 30 -19.71 13.66 -26.59
CA ILE A 30 -20.27 12.94 -27.75
C ILE A 30 -19.28 13.02 -28.91
N GLY A 31 -18.72 11.86 -29.26
CA GLY A 31 -17.74 11.74 -30.34
C GLY A 31 -16.33 12.20 -29.95
N ALA A 32 -15.48 12.42 -30.94
CA ALA A 32 -14.08 12.75 -30.79
C ALA A 32 -13.89 14.25 -30.46
N ALA A 33 -13.28 14.59 -29.33
CA ALA A 33 -12.97 15.99 -28.99
C ALA A 33 -11.74 16.52 -29.73
N CYS A 34 -10.82 15.64 -30.12
CA CYS A 34 -9.59 16.02 -30.81
C CYS A 34 -9.82 16.24 -32.31
N HIS A 35 -9.17 17.28 -32.88
CA HIS A 35 -9.20 17.57 -34.32
C HIS A 35 -8.61 16.45 -35.20
N THR A 36 -7.82 15.53 -34.62
CA THR A 36 -7.28 14.35 -35.31
C THR A 36 -8.25 13.18 -35.39
N GLY A 37 -9.46 13.30 -34.82
CA GLY A 37 -10.44 12.21 -34.73
C GLY A 37 -10.26 11.32 -33.50
N SER A 38 -9.25 11.54 -32.65
CA SER A 38 -9.05 10.81 -31.41
C SER A 38 -10.05 11.28 -30.34
N TYR A 39 -10.43 10.36 -29.42
CA TYR A 39 -11.38 10.67 -28.36
C TYR A 39 -10.88 11.83 -27.46
N SER A 40 -9.57 11.87 -27.21
CA SER A 40 -8.87 12.91 -26.46
C SER A 40 -7.62 13.37 -27.20
N CYS A 41 -7.12 14.57 -26.92
CA CYS A 41 -5.82 15.04 -27.39
C CYS A 41 -4.63 14.43 -26.61
N PHE A 42 -4.90 13.81 -25.48
CA PHE A 42 -3.89 13.17 -24.60
C PHE A 42 -3.72 11.70 -24.94
N PHE A 43 -3.11 11.41 -26.10
CA PHE A 43 -2.87 10.05 -26.61
C PHE A 43 -1.39 9.74 -26.85
N LYS A 44 -0.50 10.66 -26.48
CA LYS A 44 0.96 10.45 -26.51
C LYS A 44 1.48 10.55 -25.09
N ASP A 45 1.89 9.42 -24.55
CA ASP A 45 2.55 9.37 -23.27
C ASP A 45 3.97 9.95 -23.39
N LEU A 46 4.31 10.91 -22.56
CA LEU A 46 5.68 11.41 -22.41
C LEU A 46 6.46 10.56 -21.38
N ALA A 47 5.76 10.09 -20.38
CA ALA A 47 6.25 9.12 -19.40
C ALA A 47 5.05 8.31 -18.92
N LYS A 48 5.23 7.01 -18.78
CA LYS A 48 4.26 6.11 -18.16
C LYS A 48 5.00 5.28 -17.13
N THR A 49 4.61 5.44 -15.87
CA THR A 49 5.15 4.64 -14.77
C THR A 49 4.00 3.85 -14.16
N GLU A 50 4.20 2.56 -13.98
CA GLU A 50 3.27 1.74 -13.22
C GLU A 50 3.60 1.92 -11.75
N TYR A 51 2.58 2.28 -10.97
CA TYR A 51 2.68 2.37 -9.53
C TYR A 51 2.01 1.16 -8.90
N ASN A 52 2.59 0.68 -7.82
CA ASN A 52 1.90 -0.27 -6.95
C ASN A 52 0.74 0.48 -6.28
N ASP A 53 -0.47 -0.08 -6.35
CA ASP A 53 -1.67 0.49 -5.72
C ASP A 53 -1.61 0.43 -4.18
N VAL A 54 -0.62 -0.26 -3.63
CA VAL A 54 -0.39 -0.34 -2.19
C VAL A 54 0.13 1.00 -1.68
N ASN A 55 -0.57 1.59 -0.71
CA ASN A 55 -0.09 2.78 -0.03
C ASN A 55 1.03 2.40 0.97
N PRO A 56 2.29 2.76 0.72
CA PRO A 56 3.40 2.36 1.60
C PRO A 56 3.30 2.93 3.01
N MET A 57 2.50 3.99 3.21
CA MET A 57 2.31 4.61 4.53
C MET A 57 1.32 3.85 5.42
N THR A 58 0.47 3.00 4.84
CA THR A 58 -0.58 2.27 5.57
C THR A 58 -0.36 0.76 5.61
N ILE A 59 0.59 0.22 4.82
CA ILE A 59 0.76 -1.23 4.65
C ILE A 59 0.99 -1.97 5.98
N LEU A 60 1.77 -1.41 6.89
CA LEU A 60 2.03 -2.05 8.18
C LEU A 60 0.77 -2.11 9.05
N GLN A 61 -0.09 -1.11 8.95
CA GLN A 61 -1.37 -1.10 9.65
C GLN A 61 -2.34 -2.11 9.04
N GLU A 62 -2.44 -2.17 7.72
CA GLU A 62 -3.29 -3.09 6.97
C GLU A 62 -2.89 -4.55 7.21
N ASP A 63 -1.59 -4.84 7.24
CA ASP A 63 -1.05 -6.16 7.57
C ASP A 63 -1.36 -6.54 9.03
N MET A 64 -1.20 -5.61 9.97
CA MET A 64 -1.54 -5.83 11.38
C MET A 64 -3.03 -6.14 11.55
N GLU A 65 -3.92 -5.41 10.88
CA GLU A 65 -5.35 -5.66 10.87
C GLU A 65 -5.68 -7.04 10.31
N THR A 66 -5.00 -7.45 9.24
CA THR A 66 -5.13 -8.78 8.64
C THR A 66 -4.69 -9.88 9.62
N ILE A 67 -3.57 -9.69 10.32
CA ILE A 67 -3.06 -10.64 11.33
C ILE A 67 -4.05 -10.77 12.49
N LEU A 68 -4.56 -9.66 13.01
CA LEU A 68 -5.56 -9.64 14.08
C LEU A 68 -6.86 -10.31 13.65
N GLU A 69 -7.30 -10.08 12.41
CA GLU A 69 -8.47 -10.75 11.84
C GLU A 69 -8.25 -12.27 11.74
N ARG A 70 -7.07 -12.72 11.32
CA ARG A 70 -6.73 -14.16 11.28
C ARG A 70 -6.69 -14.78 12.68
N LYS A 71 -6.25 -14.04 13.69
CA LYS A 71 -6.26 -14.51 15.09
C LYS A 71 -7.68 -14.71 15.60
N LYS A 72 -8.59 -13.77 15.28
CA LYS A 72 -9.99 -13.78 15.69
C LYS A 72 -10.84 -14.78 14.91
N ASN A 73 -10.63 -14.83 13.60
CA ASN A 73 -11.39 -15.66 12.65
C ASN A 73 -10.42 -16.56 11.86
N PRO A 74 -10.02 -17.71 12.42
CA PRO A 74 -9.05 -18.61 11.78
C PRO A 74 -9.52 -19.06 10.40
N LYS A 75 -8.57 -19.10 9.45
CA LYS A 75 -8.78 -19.55 8.08
C LYS A 75 -7.92 -20.77 7.81
N GLU A 76 -8.51 -21.83 7.29
CA GLU A 76 -7.81 -23.06 6.90
C GLU A 76 -6.69 -22.76 5.89
N GLY A 77 -5.52 -23.37 6.09
CA GLY A 77 -4.33 -23.16 5.26
C GLY A 77 -3.58 -21.83 5.50
N SER A 78 -4.03 -21.01 6.45
CA SER A 78 -3.33 -19.75 6.78
C SER A 78 -2.05 -19.99 7.58
N TYR A 79 -0.93 -19.48 7.07
CA TYR A 79 0.34 -19.48 7.79
C TYR A 79 0.30 -18.69 9.10
N THR A 80 -0.42 -17.56 9.11
CA THR A 80 -0.64 -16.77 10.33
C THR A 80 -1.33 -17.61 11.41
N ASN A 81 -2.37 -18.37 11.05
CA ASN A 81 -3.06 -19.24 12.00
C ASN A 81 -2.17 -20.39 12.46
N TYR A 82 -1.35 -20.97 11.57
CA TYR A 82 -0.36 -21.97 11.97
C TYR A 82 0.60 -21.43 13.05
N LEU A 83 1.06 -20.18 12.94
CA LEU A 83 1.92 -19.57 13.95
C LEU A 83 1.21 -19.42 15.29
N PHE A 84 -0.03 -18.95 15.31
CA PHE A 84 -0.83 -18.86 16.54
C PHE A 84 -1.11 -20.23 17.15
N ASP A 85 -1.45 -21.23 16.35
CA ASP A 85 -1.71 -22.61 16.80
C ASP A 85 -0.46 -23.25 17.42
N LYS A 86 0.73 -22.95 16.91
CA LYS A 86 2.00 -23.41 17.47
C LYS A 86 2.47 -22.64 18.69
N GLY A 87 1.88 -21.48 18.92
CA GLY A 87 2.07 -20.64 20.09
C GLY A 87 3.37 -19.83 20.10
N ILE A 88 3.56 -19.15 21.22
CA ILE A 88 4.60 -18.11 21.40
C ILE A 88 6.02 -18.60 21.08
N ASP A 89 6.39 -19.82 21.45
CA ASP A 89 7.74 -20.34 21.21
C ASP A 89 8.06 -20.47 19.72
N LYS A 90 7.06 -20.82 18.89
CA LYS A 90 7.23 -20.89 17.44
C LYS A 90 7.34 -19.49 16.84
N ILE A 91 6.58 -18.54 17.33
CA ILE A 91 6.63 -17.14 16.89
C ILE A 91 7.99 -16.55 17.23
N LEU A 92 8.46 -16.71 18.47
CA LEU A 92 9.78 -16.23 18.91
C LEU A 92 10.93 -16.87 18.12
N LYS A 93 10.82 -18.19 17.85
CA LYS A 93 11.78 -18.86 16.98
C LYS A 93 11.89 -18.19 15.62
N LYS A 94 10.76 -17.88 14.97
CA LYS A 94 10.74 -17.20 13.68
C LYS A 94 11.32 -15.80 13.76
N CYS A 95 10.96 -14.99 14.76
CA CYS A 95 11.59 -13.68 14.94
C CYS A 95 13.11 -13.76 15.04
N GLY A 96 13.64 -14.76 15.75
CA GLY A 96 15.08 -14.99 15.88
C GLY A 96 15.75 -15.46 14.59
N GLU A 97 15.07 -16.33 13.81
CA GLU A 97 15.54 -16.78 12.49
C GLU A 97 15.67 -15.58 11.55
N GLU A 98 14.61 -14.80 11.35
CA GLU A 98 14.62 -13.65 10.46
C GLU A 98 15.63 -12.57 10.89
N ALA A 99 15.76 -12.31 12.18
CA ALA A 99 16.79 -11.40 12.68
C ALA A 99 18.21 -11.86 12.31
N SER A 100 18.47 -13.18 12.34
CA SER A 100 19.75 -13.76 11.94
C SER A 100 19.96 -13.67 10.43
N GLU A 101 18.93 -13.89 9.64
CA GLU A 101 18.94 -13.79 8.18
C GLU A 101 19.20 -12.36 7.71
N ILE A 102 18.61 -11.35 8.37
CA ILE A 102 18.96 -9.93 8.16
C ILE A 102 20.47 -9.68 8.34
N ILE A 103 21.08 -10.24 9.41
CA ILE A 103 22.51 -10.05 9.69
C ILE A 103 23.35 -10.68 8.58
N ILE A 104 22.96 -11.85 8.08
CA ILE A 104 23.65 -12.55 7.00
C ILE A 104 23.51 -11.80 5.69
N ALA A 105 22.26 -11.45 5.31
CA ALA A 105 21.95 -10.71 4.09
C ALA A 105 22.67 -9.34 4.05
N ALA A 106 22.73 -8.63 5.18
CA ALA A 106 23.43 -7.35 5.29
C ALA A 106 24.96 -7.44 5.06
N LYS A 107 25.55 -8.63 5.17
CA LYS A 107 26.96 -8.87 4.84
C LYS A 107 27.20 -9.14 3.36
N ASN A 108 26.16 -9.50 2.63
CA ASN A 108 26.19 -9.70 1.20
C ASN A 108 25.78 -8.40 0.50
N PRO A 109 26.35 -8.06 -0.67
CA PRO A 109 26.00 -6.85 -1.39
C PRO A 109 24.69 -6.99 -2.19
N ASP A 110 23.70 -7.74 -1.68
CA ASP A 110 22.39 -7.93 -2.31
C ASP A 110 21.30 -7.24 -1.49
N ALA A 111 20.90 -6.04 -1.96
CA ALA A 111 19.85 -5.27 -1.31
C ALA A 111 18.46 -5.91 -1.45
N GLU A 112 18.24 -6.75 -2.46
CA GLU A 112 16.96 -7.44 -2.65
C GLU A 112 16.78 -8.53 -1.59
N GLU A 113 17.81 -9.35 -1.33
CA GLU A 113 17.79 -10.34 -0.25
C GLU A 113 17.54 -9.66 1.10
N LEU A 114 18.30 -8.61 1.41
CA LEU A 114 18.12 -7.86 2.66
C LEU A 114 16.69 -7.29 2.81
N LYS A 115 16.10 -6.82 1.73
CA LYS A 115 14.72 -6.32 1.73
C LYS A 115 13.73 -7.42 2.10
N TYR A 116 13.88 -8.63 1.57
CA TYR A 116 13.01 -9.76 1.89
C TYR A 116 13.11 -10.14 3.36
N GLU A 117 14.31 -10.27 3.89
CA GLU A 117 14.52 -10.63 5.30
C GLU A 117 13.95 -9.58 6.27
N ILE A 118 14.08 -8.29 5.93
CA ILE A 118 13.47 -7.20 6.71
C ILE A 118 11.94 -7.30 6.68
N ALA A 119 11.35 -7.60 5.53
CA ALA A 119 9.90 -7.74 5.40
C ALA A 119 9.38 -8.94 6.21
N ASP A 120 10.05 -10.08 6.16
CA ASP A 120 9.72 -11.27 6.92
C ASP A 120 9.87 -11.05 8.42
N PHE A 121 10.92 -10.36 8.84
CA PHE A 121 11.10 -9.96 10.23
C PHE A 121 9.96 -9.06 10.72
N LEU A 122 9.58 -8.04 9.96
CA LEU A 122 8.46 -7.15 10.30
C LEU A 122 7.15 -7.93 10.42
N TYR A 123 6.89 -8.85 9.49
CA TYR A 123 5.71 -9.71 9.54
C TYR A 123 5.67 -10.56 10.82
N HIS A 124 6.76 -11.27 11.16
CA HIS A 124 6.81 -12.09 12.36
C HIS A 124 6.76 -11.27 13.65
N MET A 125 7.32 -10.05 13.64
CA MET A 125 7.17 -9.09 14.75
C MET A 125 5.71 -8.65 14.91
N MET A 126 4.97 -8.41 13.84
CA MET A 126 3.53 -8.10 13.93
C MET A 126 2.72 -9.27 14.49
N VAL A 127 3.05 -10.51 14.12
CA VAL A 127 2.41 -11.70 14.72
C VAL A 127 2.72 -11.79 16.22
N LEU A 128 3.96 -11.52 16.64
CA LEU A 128 4.35 -11.46 18.05
C LEU A 128 3.60 -10.34 18.78
N MET A 129 3.52 -9.16 18.20
CA MET A 129 2.76 -8.04 18.77
C MET A 129 1.29 -8.42 18.99
N ALA A 130 0.64 -9.03 17.99
CA ALA A 130 -0.72 -9.51 18.07
C ALA A 130 -0.89 -10.60 19.15
N GLU A 131 0.10 -11.50 19.32
CA GLU A 131 0.08 -12.51 20.37
C GLU A 131 0.18 -11.90 21.76
N CYS A 132 1.02 -10.87 21.93
CA CYS A 132 1.23 -10.16 23.20
C CYS A 132 0.23 -9.03 23.45
N GLY A 133 -0.72 -8.77 22.55
CA GLY A 133 -1.71 -7.69 22.71
C GLY A 133 -1.15 -6.27 22.52
N LEU A 134 -0.06 -6.13 21.76
CA LEU A 134 0.54 -4.84 21.42
C LEU A 134 0.05 -4.35 20.04
N SER A 135 -0.02 -3.03 19.90
CA SER A 135 -0.36 -2.33 18.68
C SER A 135 0.84 -1.53 18.14
N TRP A 136 0.73 -1.05 16.90
CA TRP A 136 1.68 -0.08 16.35
C TRP A 136 1.70 1.23 17.16
N ASP A 137 0.55 1.65 17.70
CA ASP A 137 0.48 2.86 18.53
C ASP A 137 1.34 2.73 19.79
N ASP A 138 1.37 1.55 20.42
CA ASP A 138 2.19 1.30 21.61
C ASP A 138 3.68 1.41 21.28
N VAL A 139 4.10 0.76 20.19
CA VAL A 139 5.51 0.75 19.77
C VAL A 139 5.97 2.12 19.28
N THR A 140 5.17 2.79 18.46
CA THR A 140 5.54 4.11 17.91
C THR A 140 5.53 5.20 18.99
N LYS A 141 4.66 5.11 19.98
CA LYS A 141 4.63 5.99 21.13
C LYS A 141 5.92 5.87 21.97
N GLU A 142 6.36 4.64 22.19
CA GLU A 142 7.64 4.41 22.87
C GLU A 142 8.84 4.94 22.06
N LEU A 143 8.83 4.76 20.74
CA LEU A 143 9.86 5.35 19.86
C LEU A 143 9.85 6.88 19.90
N ALA A 144 8.67 7.49 19.94
CA ALA A 144 8.52 8.95 20.06
C ALA A 144 9.09 9.49 21.38
N ASN A 145 8.91 8.74 22.48
CA ASN A 145 9.41 9.12 23.82
C ASN A 145 10.94 9.11 23.92
N ARG A 146 11.63 8.47 22.98
CA ARG A 146 13.11 8.38 22.92
C ARG A 146 13.78 9.52 22.16
N ARG A 147 12.98 10.44 21.60
CA ARG A 147 13.46 11.64 20.91
C ARG A 147 13.60 12.79 21.86
#